data_0dbb46e65ec7a285908b9a340c5d4753
#
_entry.id   0dbb46e65ec7a285908b9a340c5d4753
#
_cell.length_a   1.000
_cell.length_b   1.000
_cell.length_c   1.000
_cell.angle_alpha   90.00
_cell.angle_beta   90.00
_cell.angle_gamma   90.00
#
_symmetry.space_group_name_H-M   'P 1'
#
loop_
_entity.id
_entity.type
_entity.pdbx_description
1 polymer ?
#
loop_
_entity_poly.entity_id
_entity_poly.type
_entity_poly.pdbx_seq_one_letter_code
_entity_poly.pdbx_strand_id
1 'polypeptide(L)'
;IAINAEGSKAVATCTHAPTVVQDPGDKAYKEYVPLLAIEAAAGYFGRESDVSPLGWIRILNRKLSARLFAAQVVGDSMSPKITDGSYCLFEYEPEGTRNGQIVLAKHREVDDEVGRGSFSVKYYFSEKQVTEDTWAHRRILLKPANKRYQVIEIPEHKADEFAIVALFKGVVFGDRVAD
;
A
#
# COMPACT_ATOMS: atom_id res chain seq x y z
N ILE A 1 -34.85 26.58 26.48
CA ILE A 1 -35.03 25.79 25.23
C ILE A 1 -34.15 26.42 24.18
N ALA A 2 -33.00 25.85 23.92
CA ALA A 2 -32.20 26.19 22.76
C ALA A 2 -31.64 24.89 22.16
N ILE A 3 -32.11 24.59 20.99
CA ILE A 3 -31.68 23.44 20.14
C ILE A 3 -30.51 23.96 19.32
N ASN A 4 -29.32 23.37 19.44
CA ASN A 4 -28.28 23.52 18.47
C ASN A 4 -28.03 22.16 17.79
N ALA A 5 -28.60 22.06 16.61
CA ALA A 5 -28.32 21.00 15.67
C ALA A 5 -27.04 21.38 14.88
N GLU A 6 -25.95 20.76 15.18
CA GLU A 6 -24.82 20.65 14.25
C GLU A 6 -24.36 19.22 14.26
N GLY A 7 -24.82 18.49 13.22
CA GLY A 7 -24.39 17.14 12.90
C GLY A 7 -22.96 17.14 12.35
N SER A 8 -21.99 17.36 13.20
CA SER A 8 -20.61 17.00 12.91
C SER A 8 -20.48 15.50 13.09
N LYS A 9 -20.43 14.74 11.99
CA LYS A 9 -19.93 13.37 12.00
C LYS A 9 -18.48 13.44 12.46
N ALA A 10 -18.27 13.28 13.75
CA ALA A 10 -16.96 13.01 14.31
C ALA A 10 -16.46 11.73 13.65
N VAL A 11 -15.48 11.87 12.74
CA VAL A 11 -14.65 10.75 12.32
C VAL A 11 -13.94 10.31 13.59
N ALA A 12 -14.43 9.26 14.20
CA ALA A 12 -13.77 8.62 15.32
C ALA A 12 -12.42 8.11 14.82
N THR A 13 -11.37 8.85 15.13
CA THR A 13 -9.99 8.38 15.07
C THR A 13 -9.81 7.35 16.17
N CYS A 14 -10.33 6.15 15.96
CA CYS A 14 -9.99 4.99 16.77
C CYS A 14 -8.57 4.57 16.41
N THR A 15 -7.59 5.19 17.04
CA THR A 15 -6.19 4.78 17.03
C THR A 15 -6.01 3.54 17.89
N HIS A 16 -6.59 2.42 17.50
CA HIS A 16 -6.19 1.12 18.04
C HIS A 16 -5.09 0.59 17.14
N ALA A 17 -3.86 0.63 17.66
CA ALA A 17 -2.74 -0.07 17.01
C ALA A 17 -3.12 -1.55 16.83
N PRO A 18 -2.71 -2.19 15.73
CA PRO A 18 -3.00 -3.60 15.52
C PRO A 18 -2.27 -4.47 16.54
N THR A 19 -2.87 -5.63 16.85
CA THR A 19 -2.20 -6.65 17.68
C THR A 19 -1.05 -7.25 16.89
N VAL A 20 0.18 -7.08 17.39
CA VAL A 20 1.40 -7.63 16.77
C VAL A 20 1.95 -8.73 17.67
N VAL A 21 2.23 -9.88 17.08
CA VAL A 21 2.90 -11.02 17.75
C VAL A 21 4.19 -11.37 17.01
N GLN A 22 5.15 -11.98 17.69
CA GLN A 22 6.41 -12.39 17.06
C GLN A 22 6.27 -13.72 16.32
N ASP A 23 5.50 -14.65 16.88
CA ASP A 23 5.22 -15.95 16.27
C ASP A 23 3.72 -16.24 16.30
N PRO A 24 3.06 -16.36 15.15
CA PRO A 24 1.64 -16.71 15.05
C PRO A 24 1.38 -18.23 15.13
N GLY A 25 2.42 -19.05 15.11
CA GLY A 25 2.32 -20.51 15.08
C GLY A 25 1.49 -21.03 13.90
N ASP A 26 0.59 -21.96 14.15
CA ASP A 26 -0.30 -22.58 13.17
C ASP A 26 -1.42 -21.63 12.63
N LYS A 27 -1.49 -20.41 13.17
CA LYS A 27 -2.44 -19.35 12.74
C LYS A 27 -1.87 -18.42 11.67
N ALA A 28 -0.60 -18.60 11.25
CA ALA A 28 -0.02 -17.89 10.13
C ALA A 28 -0.89 -18.03 8.88
N TYR A 29 -1.20 -16.93 8.22
CA TYR A 29 -2.07 -16.81 7.02
C TYR A 29 -3.51 -17.34 7.20
N LYS A 30 -3.91 -17.67 8.44
CA LYS A 30 -5.30 -17.99 8.81
C LYS A 30 -5.94 -16.84 9.59
N GLU A 31 -5.24 -16.33 10.59
CA GLU A 31 -5.63 -15.18 11.41
C GLU A 31 -4.59 -14.03 11.35
N TYR A 32 -3.36 -14.32 10.94
CA TYR A 32 -2.24 -13.37 10.94
C TYR A 32 -1.60 -13.25 9.58
N VAL A 33 -1.16 -12.04 9.26
CA VAL A 33 -0.30 -11.73 8.10
C VAL A 33 1.05 -11.21 8.58
N PRO A 34 2.15 -11.45 7.83
CA PRO A 34 3.45 -10.91 8.20
C PRO A 34 3.43 -9.39 8.14
N LEU A 35 4.06 -8.74 9.12
CA LEU A 35 4.39 -7.32 9.12
C LEU A 35 5.79 -7.15 8.52
N LEU A 36 5.87 -6.45 7.41
CA LEU A 36 7.12 -6.20 6.69
C LEU A 36 7.49 -4.73 6.73
N ALA A 37 8.78 -4.41 6.71
CA ALA A 37 9.23 -3.10 6.27
C ALA A 37 8.88 -2.94 4.77
N ILE A 38 8.49 -1.75 4.34
CA ILE A 38 8.09 -1.51 2.94
C ILE A 38 9.20 -1.90 1.98
N GLU A 39 10.45 -1.57 2.32
CA GLU A 39 11.64 -1.87 1.52
C GLU A 39 11.91 -3.37 1.41
N ALA A 40 11.55 -4.12 2.44
CA ALA A 40 11.74 -5.55 2.50
C ALA A 40 10.65 -6.35 1.75
N ALA A 41 9.50 -5.74 1.48
CA ALA A 41 8.35 -6.44 0.89
C ALA A 41 8.66 -7.06 -0.48
N ALA A 42 9.44 -6.37 -1.32
CA ALA A 42 9.82 -6.87 -2.63
C ALA A 42 10.77 -8.08 -2.56
N GLY A 43 11.67 -8.12 -1.56
CA GLY A 43 12.57 -9.24 -1.32
C GLY A 43 11.87 -10.43 -0.67
N TYR A 44 10.94 -10.18 0.26
CA TYR A 44 10.22 -11.23 0.98
C TYR A 44 9.45 -12.19 0.06
N PHE A 45 8.82 -11.65 -0.99
CA PHE A 45 8.10 -12.45 -1.99
C PHE A 45 8.95 -12.83 -3.20
N GLY A 46 10.20 -12.33 -3.27
CA GLY A 46 11.18 -12.69 -4.29
C GLY A 46 11.93 -13.97 -3.93
N ARG A 47 13.02 -14.21 -4.67
CA ARG A 47 13.87 -15.39 -4.46
C ARG A 47 14.88 -15.23 -3.32
N GLU A 48 14.97 -14.07 -2.71
CA GLU A 48 15.85 -13.80 -1.59
C GLU A 48 15.16 -14.20 -0.29
N SER A 49 15.48 -15.38 0.20
CA SER A 49 14.82 -16.04 1.34
C SER A 49 15.21 -15.50 2.73
N ASP A 50 16.02 -14.44 2.82
CA ASP A 50 16.59 -13.98 4.09
C ASP A 50 15.80 -12.85 4.78
N VAL A 51 14.67 -12.43 4.22
CA VAL A 51 13.84 -11.38 4.81
C VAL A 51 12.90 -11.97 5.86
N SER A 52 13.17 -11.68 7.13
CA SER A 52 12.28 -12.04 8.23
C SER A 52 11.24 -10.96 8.48
N PRO A 53 9.98 -11.33 8.80
CA PRO A 53 8.96 -10.37 9.23
C PRO A 53 9.39 -9.65 10.52
N LEU A 54 8.98 -8.38 10.65
CA LEU A 54 9.11 -7.61 11.90
C LEU A 54 8.18 -8.14 13.00
N GLY A 55 7.18 -8.91 12.62
CA GLY A 55 6.16 -9.52 13.45
C GLY A 55 5.00 -9.95 12.59
N TRP A 56 3.85 -10.24 13.22
CA TRP A 56 2.64 -10.67 12.56
C TRP A 56 1.45 -9.89 13.09
N ILE A 57 0.62 -9.38 12.19
CA ILE A 57 -0.58 -8.61 12.52
C ILE A 57 -1.81 -9.50 12.39
N ARG A 58 -2.67 -9.45 13.41
CA ARG A 58 -3.95 -10.17 13.40
C ARG A 58 -4.97 -9.48 12.53
N ILE A 59 -5.68 -10.25 11.69
CA ILE A 59 -6.76 -9.77 10.83
C ILE A 59 -7.94 -10.74 10.92
N LEU A 60 -9.10 -10.27 11.39
CA LEU A 60 -10.26 -11.13 11.68
C LEU A 60 -11.41 -10.99 10.68
N ASN A 61 -11.51 -9.88 9.96
CA ASN A 61 -12.66 -9.58 9.11
C ASN A 61 -12.47 -9.92 7.63
N ARG A 62 -11.42 -10.70 7.31
CA ARG A 62 -11.05 -11.00 5.92
C ARG A 62 -10.42 -12.38 5.81
N LYS A 63 -10.71 -13.08 4.70
CA LYS A 63 -9.99 -14.31 4.36
C LYS A 63 -8.54 -13.96 4.01
N LEU A 64 -7.60 -14.65 4.64
CA LEU A 64 -6.17 -14.44 4.44
C LEU A 64 -5.57 -15.43 3.43
N SER A 65 -4.45 -15.05 2.87
CA SER A 65 -3.63 -15.88 1.97
C SER A 65 -2.14 -15.55 2.17
N ALA A 66 -1.27 -16.43 1.71
CA ALA A 66 0.18 -16.22 1.77
C ALA A 66 0.67 -15.03 0.89
N ARG A 67 -0.20 -14.43 0.07
CA ARG A 67 0.11 -13.24 -0.74
C ARG A 67 -0.15 -11.94 0.00
N LEU A 68 -0.78 -11.99 1.19
CA LEU A 68 -1.10 -10.82 1.99
C LEU A 68 0.01 -10.53 2.99
N PHE A 69 0.32 -9.26 3.15
CA PHE A 69 1.22 -8.75 4.17
C PHE A 69 0.76 -7.38 4.66
N ALA A 70 1.18 -7.01 5.85
CA ALA A 70 0.98 -5.67 6.38
C ALA A 70 2.30 -4.89 6.33
N ALA A 71 2.20 -3.57 6.12
CA ALA A 71 3.32 -2.66 6.26
C ALA A 71 2.85 -1.32 6.83
N GLN A 72 3.73 -0.63 7.55
CA GLN A 72 3.46 0.71 8.02
C GLN A 72 3.80 1.73 6.92
N VAL A 73 2.83 2.55 6.55
CA VAL A 73 3.01 3.63 5.57
C VAL A 73 3.38 4.90 6.30
N VAL A 74 4.52 5.48 5.94
CA VAL A 74 5.04 6.73 6.50
C VAL A 74 4.90 7.84 5.47
N GLY A 75 4.52 9.03 5.93
CA GLY A 75 4.28 10.20 5.10
C GLY A 75 2.79 10.44 4.86
N ASP A 76 2.45 11.67 4.46
CA ASP A 76 1.07 12.14 4.34
C ASP A 76 0.60 12.32 2.89
N SER A 77 1.39 11.86 1.90
CA SER A 77 1.06 12.01 0.48
C SER A 77 -0.25 11.31 0.07
N MET A 78 -0.70 10.33 0.85
CA MET A 78 -1.98 9.63 0.65
C MET A 78 -3.08 10.07 1.61
N SER A 79 -2.85 11.07 2.43
CA SER A 79 -3.87 11.66 3.32
C SER A 79 -4.99 12.34 2.51
N PRO A 80 -6.27 12.25 2.92
CA PRO A 80 -6.78 11.59 4.14
C PRO A 80 -7.08 10.09 3.98
N LYS A 81 -6.88 9.50 2.80
CA LYS A 81 -7.20 8.07 2.56
C LYS A 81 -6.32 7.13 3.38
N ILE A 82 -5.02 7.43 3.46
CA ILE A 82 -4.04 6.75 4.33
C ILE A 82 -3.32 7.85 5.09
N THR A 83 -3.45 7.86 6.41
CA THR A 83 -2.77 8.83 7.27
C THR A 83 -1.35 8.35 7.58
N ASP A 84 -0.46 9.30 7.89
CA ASP A 84 0.91 8.98 8.30
C ASP A 84 0.94 7.98 9.45
N GLY A 85 1.85 7.01 9.37
CA GLY A 85 2.02 5.95 10.36
C GLY A 85 0.98 4.84 10.32
N SER A 86 0.03 4.87 9.37
CA SER A 86 -0.99 3.82 9.25
C SER A 86 -0.40 2.47 8.89
N TYR A 87 -0.89 1.42 9.56
CA TYR A 87 -0.66 0.04 9.11
C TYR A 87 -1.63 -0.29 7.97
N CYS A 88 -1.12 -0.76 6.87
CA CYS A 88 -1.89 -1.07 5.68
C CYS A 88 -1.71 -2.52 5.27
N LEU A 89 -2.79 -3.13 4.81
CA LEU A 89 -2.78 -4.46 4.21
C LEU A 89 -2.51 -4.33 2.71
N PHE A 90 -1.60 -5.14 2.20
CA PHE A 90 -1.21 -5.24 0.80
C PHE A 90 -1.31 -6.67 0.29
N GLU A 91 -1.52 -6.81 -1.01
CA GLU A 91 -1.50 -8.08 -1.73
C GLU A 91 -0.36 -8.08 -2.76
N TYR A 92 0.56 -9.03 -2.62
CA TYR A 92 1.67 -9.24 -3.55
C TYR A 92 1.19 -9.92 -4.84
N GLU A 93 1.72 -9.49 -5.98
CA GLU A 93 1.37 -9.99 -7.32
C GLU A 93 -0.16 -10.09 -7.56
N PRO A 94 -0.89 -8.98 -7.47
CA PRO A 94 -2.33 -9.00 -7.65
C PRO A 94 -2.69 -9.34 -9.10
N GLU A 95 -3.77 -10.09 -9.27
CA GLU A 95 -4.35 -10.36 -10.59
C GLU A 95 -5.24 -9.20 -11.05
N GLY A 96 -5.41 -9.07 -12.36
CA GLY A 96 -6.32 -8.10 -12.97
C GLY A 96 -5.74 -6.71 -13.20
N THR A 97 -6.63 -5.76 -13.44
CA THR A 97 -6.25 -4.37 -13.73
C THR A 97 -5.85 -3.64 -12.46
N ARG A 98 -4.78 -2.84 -12.56
CA ARG A 98 -4.28 -1.99 -11.46
C ARG A 98 -4.63 -0.52 -11.67
N ASN A 99 -5.19 -0.19 -12.83
CA ASN A 99 -5.50 1.20 -13.19
C ASN A 99 -6.54 1.81 -12.24
N GLY A 100 -6.24 2.97 -11.67
CA GLY A 100 -7.07 3.63 -10.66
C GLY A 100 -6.94 3.06 -9.24
N GLN A 101 -6.12 2.05 -9.00
CA GLN A 101 -5.92 1.45 -7.69
C GLN A 101 -4.73 2.04 -6.95
N ILE A 102 -4.72 1.92 -5.62
CA ILE A 102 -3.58 2.30 -4.80
C ILE A 102 -2.59 1.14 -4.81
N VAL A 103 -1.34 1.43 -5.14
CA VAL A 103 -0.26 0.45 -5.24
C VAL A 103 0.91 0.83 -4.35
N LEU A 104 1.65 -0.17 -3.88
CA LEU A 104 3.02 -0.02 -3.42
C LEU A 104 3.92 -0.18 -4.65
N ALA A 105 4.62 0.87 -5.01
CA ALA A 105 5.49 0.93 -6.16
C ALA A 105 6.96 1.09 -5.74
N LYS A 106 7.85 0.45 -6.50
CA LYS A 106 9.30 0.64 -6.44
C LYS A 106 9.73 1.43 -7.65
N HIS A 107 10.56 2.45 -7.45
CA HIS A 107 11.12 3.27 -8.52
C HIS A 107 12.55 3.66 -8.17
N ARG A 108 13.48 3.60 -9.14
CA ARG A 108 14.91 3.87 -8.88
C ARG A 108 15.26 5.33 -8.66
N GLU A 109 14.50 6.27 -9.23
CA GLU A 109 14.84 7.70 -9.26
C GLU A 109 13.88 8.61 -8.51
N VAL A 110 12.88 8.09 -7.82
CA VAL A 110 11.99 8.94 -7.01
C VAL A 110 12.62 9.11 -5.64
N ASP A 111 13.41 10.17 -5.49
CA ASP A 111 13.61 10.78 -4.18
C ASP A 111 12.26 11.33 -3.73
N ASP A 112 11.61 10.61 -2.83
CA ASP A 112 10.54 11.19 -2.04
C ASP A 112 11.15 12.39 -1.28
N GLU A 113 10.40 13.50 -1.14
CA GLU A 113 10.86 14.72 -0.42
C GLU A 113 11.43 14.44 1.00
N VAL A 114 11.25 13.22 1.49
CA VAL A 114 11.75 12.73 2.79
C VAL A 114 13.02 11.88 2.66
N GLY A 115 13.56 11.66 1.45
CA GLY A 115 14.84 10.96 1.22
C GLY A 115 14.87 9.50 1.68
N ARG A 116 13.71 8.82 1.72
CA ARG A 116 13.57 7.44 2.24
C ARG A 116 13.47 6.36 1.18
N GLY A 117 14.03 6.61 0.00
CA GLY A 117 14.26 5.54 -0.96
C GLY A 117 13.14 5.29 -1.97
N SER A 118 13.35 4.28 -2.75
CA SER A 118 12.70 3.93 -4.00
C SER A 118 11.25 3.43 -3.88
N PHE A 119 10.58 3.51 -2.72
CA PHE A 119 9.24 2.97 -2.51
C PHE A 119 8.22 4.05 -2.22
N SER A 120 7.04 3.95 -2.86
CA SER A 120 5.95 4.88 -2.59
C SER A 120 4.59 4.20 -2.71
N VAL A 121 3.62 4.69 -1.91
CA VAL A 121 2.22 4.30 -2.02
C VAL A 121 1.48 5.42 -2.74
N LYS A 122 0.86 5.12 -3.89
CA LYS A 122 0.16 6.10 -4.74
C LYS A 122 -0.99 5.43 -5.51
N TYR A 123 -1.91 6.23 -6.01
CA TYR A 123 -2.82 5.78 -7.06
C TYR A 123 -2.05 5.56 -8.36
N TYR A 124 -2.23 4.40 -8.96
CA TYR A 124 -1.62 4.03 -10.23
C TYR A 124 -2.55 4.30 -11.40
N PHE A 125 -2.06 5.00 -12.40
CA PHE A 125 -2.71 5.16 -13.68
C PHE A 125 -1.72 4.88 -14.80
N SER A 126 -2.18 4.21 -15.84
CA SER A 126 -1.35 3.91 -17.00
C SER A 126 -2.12 4.24 -18.26
N GLU A 127 -1.51 5.01 -19.13
CA GLU A 127 -1.94 5.21 -20.51
C GLU A 127 -1.21 4.21 -21.39
N LYS A 128 -1.98 3.42 -22.13
CA LYS A 128 -1.46 2.43 -23.07
C LYS A 128 -1.61 2.94 -24.48
N GLN A 129 -0.59 2.75 -25.29
CA GLN A 129 -0.68 2.90 -26.74
C GLN A 129 -0.72 1.50 -27.34
N VAL A 130 -1.78 1.22 -28.12
CA VAL A 130 -1.91 -0.03 -28.88
C VAL A 130 -1.45 0.27 -30.28
N THR A 131 -0.41 -0.41 -30.75
CA THR A 131 -0.01 -0.49 -32.16
C THR A 131 -0.42 -1.86 -32.69
N GLU A 132 -0.47 -2.04 -34.03
CA GLU A 132 -1.00 -3.27 -34.67
C GLU A 132 -0.33 -4.56 -34.19
N ASP A 133 0.93 -4.51 -33.73
CA ASP A 133 1.69 -5.69 -33.32
C ASP A 133 2.13 -5.71 -31.85
N THR A 134 2.04 -4.58 -31.11
CA THR A 134 2.52 -4.51 -29.72
C THR A 134 1.70 -3.52 -28.90
N TRP A 135 1.70 -3.71 -27.58
CA TRP A 135 1.23 -2.71 -26.67
C TRP A 135 2.40 -2.21 -25.79
N ALA A 136 2.48 -0.91 -25.58
CA ALA A 136 3.44 -0.29 -24.67
C ALA A 136 2.74 0.68 -23.73
N HIS A 137 3.31 0.91 -22.57
CA HIS A 137 2.87 1.99 -21.70
C HIS A 137 3.42 3.30 -22.26
N ARG A 138 2.56 4.20 -22.72
CA ARG A 138 2.98 5.53 -23.14
C ARG A 138 3.53 6.34 -21.95
N ARG A 139 2.86 6.24 -20.82
CA ARG A 139 3.28 6.82 -19.54
C ARG A 139 2.57 6.17 -18.36
N ILE A 140 3.20 6.21 -17.21
CA ILE A 140 2.64 5.80 -15.94
C ILE A 140 2.55 7.04 -15.05
N LEU A 141 1.40 7.22 -14.38
CA LEU A 141 1.18 8.32 -13.45
C LEU A 141 0.96 7.73 -12.06
N LEU A 142 1.75 8.17 -11.10
CA LEU A 142 1.57 7.89 -9.68
C LEU A 142 0.98 9.14 -9.03
N LYS A 143 -0.30 9.08 -8.67
CA LYS A 143 -1.04 10.23 -8.13
C LYS A 143 -1.18 10.14 -6.62
N PRO A 144 -0.78 11.17 -5.88
CA PRO A 144 -1.06 11.26 -4.45
C PRO A 144 -2.56 11.50 -4.21
N ALA A 145 -3.07 11.11 -3.04
CA ALA A 145 -4.40 11.53 -2.56
C ALA A 145 -4.36 12.97 -2.03
N ASN A 146 -3.26 13.34 -1.41
CA ASN A 146 -3.04 14.69 -0.88
C ASN A 146 -2.61 15.65 -2.01
N LYS A 147 -3.47 16.64 -2.29
CA LYS A 147 -3.27 17.63 -3.36
C LYS A 147 -2.05 18.54 -3.18
N ARG A 148 -1.40 18.51 -2.02
CA ARG A 148 -0.14 19.26 -1.77
C ARG A 148 1.06 18.62 -2.46
N TYR A 149 0.96 17.35 -2.82
CA TYR A 149 2.00 16.58 -3.48
C TYR A 149 1.79 16.56 -4.99
N GLN A 150 2.88 16.53 -5.72
CA GLN A 150 2.84 16.47 -7.18
C GLN A 150 2.61 15.04 -7.68
N VAL A 151 2.05 14.94 -8.88
CA VAL A 151 1.94 13.68 -9.61
C VAL A 151 3.33 13.30 -10.11
N ILE A 152 3.73 12.05 -9.89
CA ILE A 152 4.96 11.51 -10.44
C ILE A 152 4.62 10.90 -11.81
N GLU A 153 5.26 11.38 -12.85
CA GLU A 153 5.14 10.84 -14.19
C GLU A 153 6.36 10.02 -14.55
N ILE A 154 6.12 8.77 -14.96
CA ILE A 154 7.15 7.83 -15.41
C ILE A 154 6.96 7.67 -16.91
N PRO A 155 7.86 8.22 -17.73
CA PRO A 155 7.78 8.10 -19.17
C PRO A 155 8.12 6.67 -19.62
N GLU A 156 7.71 6.32 -20.86
CA GLU A 156 7.89 4.98 -21.44
C GLU A 156 9.33 4.45 -21.32
N HIS A 157 10.33 5.28 -21.63
CA HIS A 157 11.73 4.90 -21.62
C HIS A 157 12.30 4.61 -20.21
N LYS A 158 11.54 4.92 -19.14
CA LYS A 158 11.88 4.60 -17.74
C LYS A 158 10.95 3.55 -17.14
N ALA A 159 10.08 2.94 -17.94
CA ALA A 159 9.14 1.94 -17.44
C ALA A 159 9.84 0.72 -16.81
N ASP A 160 11.03 0.36 -17.28
CA ASP A 160 11.85 -0.74 -16.75
C ASP A 160 12.43 -0.44 -15.34
N GLU A 161 12.47 0.84 -14.96
CA GLU A 161 12.94 1.28 -13.64
C GLU A 161 11.82 1.29 -12.60
N PHE A 162 10.58 1.03 -13.05
CA PHE A 162 9.38 1.03 -12.24
C PHE A 162 8.83 -0.39 -12.07
N ALA A 163 8.43 -0.73 -10.84
CA ALA A 163 7.73 -1.97 -10.54
C ALA A 163 6.60 -1.76 -9.55
N ILE A 164 5.45 -2.37 -9.81
CA ILE A 164 4.39 -2.50 -8.80
C ILE A 164 4.72 -3.72 -7.95
N VAL A 165 4.97 -3.49 -6.67
CA VAL A 165 5.27 -4.54 -5.69
C VAL A 165 3.99 -5.19 -5.19
N ALA A 166 2.99 -4.38 -4.82
CA ALA A 166 1.76 -4.89 -4.23
C ALA A 166 0.59 -3.91 -4.43
N LEU A 167 -0.61 -4.46 -4.27
CA LEU A 167 -1.86 -3.71 -4.30
C LEU A 167 -2.34 -3.45 -2.87
N PHE A 168 -2.73 -2.21 -2.58
CA PHE A 168 -3.37 -1.83 -1.32
C PHE A 168 -4.75 -2.48 -1.19
N LYS A 169 -5.03 -3.04 -0.01
CA LYS A 169 -6.28 -3.75 0.31
C LYS A 169 -7.05 -3.11 1.47
N GLY A 170 -6.51 -2.10 2.10
CA GLY A 170 -7.16 -1.35 3.15
C GLY A 170 -6.24 -0.97 4.31
N VAL A 171 -6.72 -0.10 5.18
CA VAL A 171 -6.03 0.32 6.41
C VAL A 171 -6.41 -0.61 7.56
N VAL A 172 -5.43 -1.00 8.37
CA VAL A 172 -5.63 -1.88 9.53
C VAL A 172 -5.96 -1.04 10.76
N PHE A 173 -7.11 -1.31 11.38
CA PHE A 173 -7.55 -0.71 12.64
C PHE A 173 -7.80 -1.81 13.67
N GLY A 174 -6.96 -1.90 14.71
CA GLY A 174 -6.97 -3.06 15.59
C GLY A 174 -6.77 -4.35 14.81
N ASP A 175 -7.70 -5.29 14.90
CA ASP A 175 -7.66 -6.57 14.19
C ASP A 175 -8.56 -6.59 12.93
N ARG A 176 -8.88 -5.43 12.34
CA ARG A 176 -9.77 -5.30 11.18
C ARG A 176 -9.15 -4.44 10.09
N VAL A 177 -9.55 -4.70 8.86
CA VAL A 177 -9.18 -3.91 7.69
C VAL A 177 -10.39 -3.10 7.23
N ALA A 178 -10.19 -1.80 7.01
CA ALA A 178 -11.13 -0.90 6.36
C ALA A 178 -10.62 -0.57 4.94
N ASP A 179 -11.52 -0.65 3.97
CA ASP A 179 -11.25 -0.39 2.54
C ASP A 179 -11.23 1.10 2.22
#